data_e30a41550bfde3caa6d805790e0741bd
#
_entry.id   e30a41550bfde3caa6d805790e0741bd
#
_cell.length_a   1.000
_cell.length_b   1.000
_cell.length_c   1.000
_cell.angle_alpha   90.00
_cell.angle_beta   90.00
_cell.angle_gamma   90.00
#
_symmetry.space_group_name_H-M   'P 1'
#
loop_
_entity.id
_entity.type
_entity.pdbx_description
1 polymer ?
#
loop_
_entity_poly.entity_id
_entity_poly.type
_entity_poly.pdbx_seq_one_letter_code
_entity_poly.pdbx_strand_id
1 'polypeptide(L)'
;CDWSRNAFTMDDNLSSSVRKVFVDLYNKGLIFKSKKLVNWDTVLKTAISDLEVDQREVNSKLYYIKYQIDNSKEFVTIATTRPETMLGDTAIAVNPSDERYKKIVGKNVIIPIVERKIKIIEDEYADPEQGTGAVKITPAHDFNDYEVGKRNKLEILNIFSEDGKINEN
;
A
#
# COMPACT_ATOMS: atom_id res chain seq x y z
N CYS A 1 -24.84 -15.15 40.50
CA CYS A 1 -25.32 -15.32 39.12
C CYS A 1 -26.48 -16.31 39.10
N ASP A 2 -27.44 -16.08 38.22
CA ASP A 2 -28.55 -17.00 37.98
C ASP A 2 -28.20 -17.97 36.85
N TRP A 3 -27.72 -19.15 37.22
CA TRP A 3 -27.30 -20.19 36.28
C TRP A 3 -28.47 -20.85 35.53
N SER A 4 -29.73 -20.62 35.98
CA SER A 4 -30.92 -21.13 35.28
C SER A 4 -31.27 -20.33 34.02
N ARG A 5 -30.67 -19.13 33.86
CA ARG A 5 -30.88 -18.22 32.72
C ARG A 5 -29.59 -17.97 31.95
N ASN A 6 -28.84 -19.04 31.72
CA ASN A 6 -27.62 -18.95 30.90
C ASN A 6 -27.98 -18.63 29.46
N ALA A 7 -27.13 -17.77 28.85
CA ALA A 7 -27.12 -17.54 27.40
C ALA A 7 -25.69 -17.72 26.91
N PHE A 8 -25.52 -18.42 25.81
CA PHE A 8 -24.25 -18.64 25.17
C PHE A 8 -24.27 -18.02 23.75
N THR A 9 -23.19 -17.37 23.36
CA THR A 9 -23.15 -16.62 22.12
C THR A 9 -23.40 -17.45 20.83
N MET A 10 -23.29 -18.77 20.94
CA MET A 10 -23.57 -19.72 19.85
C MET A 10 -24.96 -20.35 19.92
N ASP A 11 -25.81 -19.95 20.89
CA ASP A 11 -27.18 -20.40 20.93
C ASP A 11 -27.95 -20.03 19.66
N ASP A 12 -28.93 -20.84 19.28
CA ASP A 12 -29.65 -20.71 18.00
C ASP A 12 -30.29 -19.33 17.79
N ASN A 13 -30.92 -18.77 18.85
CA ASN A 13 -31.52 -17.45 18.78
C ASN A 13 -30.49 -16.34 18.62
N LEU A 14 -29.33 -16.42 19.29
CA LEU A 14 -28.26 -15.45 19.16
C LEU A 14 -27.54 -15.60 17.80
N SER A 15 -27.29 -16.82 17.37
CA SER A 15 -26.75 -17.11 16.03
C SER A 15 -27.66 -16.59 14.90
N SER A 16 -28.97 -16.71 15.06
CA SER A 16 -29.95 -16.15 14.12
C SER A 16 -29.90 -14.62 14.07
N SER A 17 -29.77 -13.99 15.24
CA SER A 17 -29.64 -12.52 15.35
C SER A 17 -28.36 -12.02 14.71
N VAL A 18 -27.22 -12.67 14.94
CA VAL A 18 -25.93 -12.34 14.32
C VAL A 18 -26.02 -12.46 12.80
N ARG A 19 -26.61 -13.55 12.30
CA ARG A 19 -26.78 -13.77 10.86
C ARG A 19 -27.66 -12.68 10.22
N LYS A 20 -28.75 -12.30 10.88
CA LYS A 20 -29.63 -11.23 10.41
C LYS A 20 -28.89 -9.90 10.31
N VAL A 21 -28.17 -9.51 11.38
CA VAL A 21 -27.39 -8.26 11.38
C VAL A 21 -26.31 -8.26 10.30
N PHE A 22 -25.60 -9.38 10.11
CA PHE A 22 -24.60 -9.51 9.05
C PHE A 22 -25.22 -9.27 7.66
N VAL A 23 -26.37 -9.89 7.36
CA VAL A 23 -27.06 -9.73 6.09
C VAL A 23 -27.55 -8.29 5.90
N ASP A 24 -28.11 -7.68 6.96
CA ASP A 24 -28.58 -6.29 6.91
C ASP A 24 -27.42 -5.32 6.64
N LEU A 25 -26.26 -5.52 7.25
CA LEU A 25 -25.06 -4.72 7.01
C LEU A 25 -24.50 -4.92 5.59
N TYR A 26 -24.51 -6.17 5.09
CA TYR A 26 -24.11 -6.46 3.73
C TYR A 26 -25.01 -5.76 2.71
N ASN A 27 -26.34 -5.85 2.89
CA ASN A 27 -27.30 -5.19 2.01
C ASN A 27 -27.19 -3.65 2.02
N LYS A 28 -26.73 -3.08 3.14
CA LYS A 28 -26.42 -1.64 3.25
C LYS A 28 -25.04 -1.26 2.66
N GLY A 29 -24.27 -2.22 2.13
CA GLY A 29 -22.94 -1.98 1.57
C GLY A 29 -21.86 -1.67 2.62
N LEU A 30 -22.14 -1.92 3.91
CA LEU A 30 -21.20 -1.68 5.01
C LEU A 30 -20.25 -2.85 5.25
N ILE A 31 -20.60 -4.04 4.76
CA ILE A 31 -19.74 -5.22 4.74
C ILE A 31 -19.45 -5.57 3.28
N PHE A 32 -18.18 -5.68 2.94
CA PHE A 32 -17.73 -6.05 1.59
C PHE A 32 -16.40 -6.81 1.67
N LYS A 33 -16.13 -7.63 0.63
CA LYS A 33 -14.85 -8.34 0.51
C LYS A 33 -13.84 -7.44 -0.20
N SER A 34 -12.68 -7.21 0.43
CA SER A 34 -11.62 -6.37 -0.13
C SER A 34 -10.25 -6.92 0.25
N LYS A 35 -9.21 -6.45 -0.46
CA LYS A 35 -7.81 -6.64 -0.05
C LYS A 35 -7.47 -5.56 0.97
N LYS A 36 -6.67 -5.91 1.97
CA LYS A 36 -6.15 -5.00 2.98
C LYS A 36 -4.67 -5.33 3.21
N LEU A 37 -3.86 -4.29 3.37
CA LEU A 37 -2.48 -4.45 3.78
C LEU A 37 -2.43 -4.94 5.23
N VAL A 38 -1.58 -5.92 5.52
CA VAL A 38 -1.39 -6.51 6.85
C VAL A 38 0.10 -6.67 7.13
N ASN A 39 0.47 -6.69 8.41
CA ASN A 39 1.80 -7.14 8.82
C ASN A 39 1.89 -8.66 8.60
N TRP A 40 2.99 -9.11 8.06
CA TRP A 40 3.20 -10.51 7.66
C TRP A 40 4.51 -11.04 8.23
N ASP A 41 4.45 -12.19 8.91
CA ASP A 41 5.63 -12.93 9.36
C ASP A 41 6.05 -13.94 8.29
N THR A 42 7.23 -13.75 7.74
CA THR A 42 7.76 -14.59 6.65
C THR A 42 8.27 -15.95 7.11
N VAL A 43 8.48 -16.16 8.41
CA VAL A 43 8.91 -17.43 9.00
C VAL A 43 7.69 -18.28 9.32
N LEU A 44 6.71 -17.71 10.01
CA LEU A 44 5.46 -18.38 10.37
C LEU A 44 4.47 -18.43 9.19
N LYS A 45 4.71 -17.63 8.15
CA LYS A 45 3.85 -17.47 6.95
C LYS A 45 2.40 -17.18 7.31
N THR A 46 2.24 -16.18 8.18
CA THR A 46 0.92 -15.75 8.66
C THR A 46 0.86 -14.24 8.86
N ALA A 47 -0.35 -13.69 8.78
CA ALA A 47 -0.61 -12.32 9.21
C ALA A 47 -0.46 -12.23 10.73
N ILE A 48 0.11 -11.14 11.20
CA ILE A 48 0.28 -10.81 12.60
C ILE A 48 -0.43 -9.50 12.92
N SER A 49 -0.84 -9.34 14.18
CA SER A 49 -1.48 -8.11 14.64
C SER A 49 -0.46 -6.99 14.85
N ASP A 50 -0.92 -5.75 14.82
CA ASP A 50 -0.05 -4.58 15.04
C ASP A 50 0.59 -4.60 16.44
N LEU A 51 -0.06 -5.23 17.43
CA LEU A 51 0.47 -5.39 18.78
C LEU A 51 1.65 -6.37 18.89
N GLU A 52 1.86 -7.20 17.87
CA GLU A 52 2.95 -8.17 17.80
C GLU A 52 4.17 -7.62 17.05
N VAL A 53 4.08 -6.37 16.56
CA VAL A 53 5.15 -5.73 15.79
C VAL A 53 5.97 -4.80 16.69
N ASP A 54 7.23 -5.15 16.90
CA ASP A 54 8.19 -4.28 17.58
C ASP A 54 8.78 -3.26 16.59
N GLN A 55 8.58 -1.97 16.87
CA GLN A 55 9.22 -0.88 16.12
C GLN A 55 10.66 -0.69 16.61
N ARG A 56 11.61 -0.73 15.71
CA ARG A 56 13.04 -0.52 16.02
C ARG A 56 13.63 0.51 15.07
N GLU A 57 14.37 1.45 15.64
CA GLU A 57 15.19 2.37 14.84
C GLU A 57 16.42 1.63 14.31
N VAL A 58 16.65 1.74 13.01
CA VAL A 58 17.82 1.18 12.35
C VAL A 58 18.51 2.23 11.50
N ASN A 59 19.85 2.21 11.47
CA ASN A 59 20.60 3.04 10.54
C ASN A 59 20.39 2.52 9.11
N SER A 60 19.75 3.33 8.29
CA SER A 60 19.46 3.00 6.88
C SER A 60 20.16 3.98 5.94
N LYS A 61 20.18 3.64 4.65
CA LYS A 61 20.70 4.51 3.58
C LYS A 61 19.52 5.06 2.79
N LEU A 62 19.66 6.28 2.30
CA LEU A 62 18.75 6.86 1.35
C LEU A 62 19.28 6.63 -0.06
N TYR A 63 18.51 5.96 -0.89
CA TYR A 63 18.86 5.62 -2.26
C TYR A 63 18.18 6.58 -3.23
N TYR A 64 18.94 7.13 -4.15
CA TYR A 64 18.43 8.00 -5.22
C TYR A 64 18.36 7.22 -6.52
N ILE A 65 17.15 7.04 -7.04
CA ILE A 65 16.89 6.21 -8.22
C ILE A 65 16.30 7.11 -9.31
N LYS A 66 16.81 6.97 -10.54
CA LYS A 66 16.36 7.73 -11.71
C LYS A 66 15.36 6.90 -12.51
N TYR A 67 14.17 7.46 -12.72
CA TYR A 67 13.15 6.92 -13.61
C TYR A 67 13.13 7.74 -14.89
N GLN A 68 13.35 7.11 -16.02
CA GLN A 68 13.33 7.80 -17.31
C GLN A 68 11.90 8.17 -17.68
N ILE A 69 11.67 9.42 -18.09
CA ILE A 69 10.39 9.85 -18.64
C ILE A 69 10.20 9.17 -20.00
N ASP A 70 9.06 8.51 -20.20
CA ASP A 70 8.76 7.82 -21.45
C ASP A 70 8.85 8.75 -22.66
N ASN A 71 9.49 8.29 -23.73
CA ASN A 71 9.77 9.03 -24.94
C ASN A 71 10.61 10.33 -24.74
N SER A 72 11.39 10.41 -23.66
CA SER A 72 12.26 11.53 -23.34
C SER A 72 13.64 11.04 -22.90
N LYS A 73 14.63 11.95 -22.94
CA LYS A 73 15.95 11.75 -22.31
C LYS A 73 16.01 12.27 -20.87
N GLU A 74 14.91 12.81 -20.37
CA GLU A 74 14.80 13.37 -19.03
C GLU A 74 14.48 12.27 -18.01
N PHE A 75 14.81 12.56 -16.76
CA PHE A 75 14.62 11.63 -15.64
C PHE A 75 13.91 12.32 -14.48
N VAL A 76 13.10 11.57 -13.75
CA VAL A 76 12.65 11.91 -12.41
C VAL A 76 13.50 11.13 -11.42
N THR A 77 14.09 11.81 -10.46
CA THR A 77 14.86 11.16 -9.39
C THR A 77 13.98 11.06 -8.14
N ILE A 78 13.79 9.87 -7.62
CA ILE A 78 13.13 9.63 -6.33
C ILE A 78 14.16 9.31 -5.26
N ALA A 79 13.81 9.52 -3.99
CA ALA A 79 14.61 9.12 -2.84
C ALA A 79 13.82 8.09 -2.02
N THR A 80 14.44 6.96 -1.70
CA THR A 80 13.79 5.88 -0.92
C THR A 80 14.78 5.20 0.02
N THR A 81 14.26 4.74 1.16
CA THR A 81 14.99 3.86 2.08
C THR A 81 14.78 2.37 1.77
N ARG A 82 13.80 2.05 0.90
CA ARG A 82 13.40 0.68 0.53
C ARG A 82 13.48 0.45 -0.98
N PRO A 83 14.69 0.39 -1.55
CA PRO A 83 14.86 0.23 -3.01
C PRO A 83 14.32 -1.11 -3.53
N GLU A 84 14.23 -2.15 -2.68
CA GLU A 84 13.73 -3.47 -3.02
C GLU A 84 12.26 -3.45 -3.46
N THR A 85 11.46 -2.51 -2.94
CA THR A 85 10.03 -2.42 -3.29
C THR A 85 9.78 -1.72 -4.63
N MET A 86 10.81 -1.12 -5.25
CA MET A 86 10.72 -0.41 -6.52
C MET A 86 10.06 -1.24 -7.63
N LEU A 87 10.31 -2.53 -7.64
CA LEU A 87 9.75 -3.45 -8.64
C LEU A 87 8.21 -3.50 -8.59
N GLY A 88 7.61 -3.19 -7.43
CA GLY A 88 6.17 -3.11 -7.23
C GLY A 88 5.56 -1.71 -7.36
N ASP A 89 6.34 -0.71 -7.81
CA ASP A 89 5.82 0.65 -7.95
C ASP A 89 4.71 0.72 -9.00
N THR A 90 3.68 1.51 -8.70
CA THR A 90 2.54 1.72 -9.60
C THR A 90 2.32 3.18 -9.97
N ALA A 91 2.97 4.10 -9.27
CA ALA A 91 3.04 5.52 -9.62
C ALA A 91 4.27 6.20 -9.00
N ILE A 92 4.57 7.40 -9.48
CA ILE A 92 5.37 8.40 -8.75
C ILE A 92 4.43 9.52 -8.35
N ALA A 93 4.39 9.87 -7.06
CA ALA A 93 3.64 11.01 -6.56
C ALA A 93 4.52 12.24 -6.45
N VAL A 94 3.97 13.39 -6.80
CA VAL A 94 4.57 14.72 -6.62
C VAL A 94 3.52 15.64 -6.00
N ASN A 95 3.95 16.63 -5.23
CA ASN A 95 3.01 17.57 -4.61
C ASN A 95 2.41 18.51 -5.66
N PRO A 96 1.08 18.77 -5.65
CA PRO A 96 0.44 19.71 -6.56
C PRO A 96 1.01 21.13 -6.51
N SER A 97 1.58 21.54 -5.36
CA SER A 97 2.19 22.84 -5.16
C SER A 97 3.65 22.92 -5.65
N ASP A 98 4.27 21.80 -6.01
CA ASP A 98 5.67 21.75 -6.41
C ASP A 98 5.85 22.10 -7.89
N GLU A 99 6.25 23.34 -8.14
CA GLU A 99 6.46 23.88 -9.49
C GLU A 99 7.49 23.07 -10.31
N ARG A 100 8.43 22.37 -9.65
CA ARG A 100 9.49 21.59 -10.32
C ARG A 100 8.92 20.49 -11.21
N TYR A 101 7.79 19.92 -10.80
CA TYR A 101 7.20 18.73 -11.43
C TYR A 101 5.96 19.01 -12.28
N LYS A 102 5.37 20.21 -12.24
CA LYS A 102 4.12 20.56 -12.97
C LYS A 102 4.10 20.16 -14.44
N LYS A 103 5.24 20.28 -15.14
CA LYS A 103 5.34 19.98 -16.58
C LYS A 103 5.35 18.48 -16.91
N ILE A 104 5.55 17.64 -15.91
CA ILE A 104 5.68 16.19 -16.07
C ILE A 104 4.56 15.40 -15.44
N VAL A 105 3.68 16.02 -14.66
CA VAL A 105 2.47 15.39 -14.13
C VAL A 105 1.65 14.79 -15.28
N GLY A 106 1.15 13.57 -15.06
CA GLY A 106 0.38 12.81 -16.05
C GLY A 106 1.23 12.09 -17.12
N LYS A 107 2.53 12.38 -17.22
CA LYS A 107 3.44 11.61 -18.08
C LYS A 107 3.73 10.24 -17.47
N ASN A 108 4.18 9.32 -18.32
CA ASN A 108 4.68 8.03 -17.88
C ASN A 108 6.19 8.08 -17.64
N VAL A 109 6.63 7.27 -16.68
CA VAL A 109 8.05 6.96 -16.46
C VAL A 109 8.26 5.46 -16.53
N ILE A 110 9.49 5.05 -16.76
CA ILE A 110 9.91 3.66 -16.90
C ILE A 110 10.63 3.26 -15.62
N ILE A 111 10.13 2.20 -14.96
CA ILE A 111 10.78 1.61 -13.80
C ILE A 111 12.08 0.96 -14.27
N PRO A 112 13.23 1.28 -13.65
CA PRO A 112 14.48 0.59 -13.95
C PRO A 112 14.37 -0.92 -13.76
N ILE A 113 15.14 -1.69 -14.53
CA ILE A 113 15.23 -3.16 -14.50
C ILE A 113 14.01 -3.85 -15.15
N VAL A 114 12.78 -3.54 -14.70
CA VAL A 114 11.56 -4.23 -15.19
C VAL A 114 10.90 -3.53 -16.37
N GLU A 115 11.35 -2.34 -16.73
CA GLU A 115 10.89 -1.54 -17.88
C GLU A 115 9.38 -1.28 -17.94
N ARG A 116 8.67 -1.49 -16.80
CA ARG A 116 7.24 -1.22 -16.70
C ARG A 116 6.97 0.28 -16.66
N LYS A 117 5.94 0.72 -17.36
CA LYS A 117 5.51 2.12 -17.39
C LYS A 117 4.53 2.40 -16.28
N ILE A 118 4.79 3.46 -15.50
CA ILE A 118 3.90 3.98 -14.45
C ILE A 118 3.70 5.47 -14.63
N LYS A 119 2.61 6.02 -14.06
CA LYS A 119 2.27 7.44 -14.17
C LYS A 119 2.92 8.29 -13.08
N ILE A 120 3.20 9.53 -13.41
CA ILE A 120 3.43 10.59 -12.42
C ILE A 120 2.06 11.20 -12.08
N ILE A 121 1.70 11.15 -10.79
CA ILE A 121 0.43 11.64 -10.24
C ILE A 121 0.66 12.81 -9.29
N GLU A 122 -0.37 13.62 -9.10
CA GLU A 122 -0.40 14.64 -8.04
C GLU A 122 -0.99 14.05 -6.77
N ASP A 123 -0.29 14.20 -5.66
CA ASP A 123 -0.79 13.81 -4.34
C ASP A 123 -0.09 14.62 -3.25
N GLU A 124 -0.85 15.15 -2.31
CA GLU A 124 -0.35 15.93 -1.16
C GLU A 124 0.54 15.11 -0.20
N TYR A 125 0.51 13.79 -0.34
CA TYR A 125 1.41 12.88 0.40
C TYR A 125 2.88 13.14 0.10
N ALA A 126 3.22 13.57 -1.12
CA ALA A 126 4.58 13.92 -1.48
C ALA A 126 4.96 15.26 -0.84
N ASP A 127 5.94 15.24 0.07
CA ASP A 127 6.46 16.45 0.74
C ASP A 127 7.58 17.05 -0.13
N PRO A 128 7.42 18.30 -0.63
CA PRO A 128 8.45 18.96 -1.45
C PRO A 128 9.79 19.18 -0.74
N GLU A 129 9.78 19.21 0.59
CA GLU A 129 10.97 19.43 1.42
C GLU A 129 11.72 18.13 1.75
N GLN A 130 11.12 16.97 1.49
CA GLN A 130 11.73 15.67 1.77
C GLN A 130 12.35 15.03 0.53
N GLY A 131 13.61 14.60 0.64
CA GLY A 131 14.33 13.89 -0.42
C GLY A 131 14.43 14.71 -1.69
N THR A 132 13.73 14.28 -2.75
CA THR A 132 13.63 14.98 -4.03
C THR A 132 12.30 15.71 -4.22
N GLY A 133 11.33 15.52 -3.31
CA GLY A 133 9.95 15.95 -3.48
C GLY A 133 9.12 15.01 -4.36
N ALA A 134 9.74 14.02 -5.00
CA ALA A 134 9.07 12.97 -5.75
C ALA A 134 9.17 11.65 -4.99
N VAL A 135 8.05 10.97 -4.78
CA VAL A 135 7.94 9.76 -3.98
C VAL A 135 7.41 8.62 -4.85
N LYS A 136 8.09 7.46 -4.81
CA LYS A 136 7.57 6.25 -5.43
C LYS A 136 6.36 5.74 -4.63
N ILE A 137 5.37 5.19 -5.29
CA ILE A 137 4.15 4.66 -4.66
C ILE A 137 4.07 3.16 -4.93
N THR A 138 4.17 2.39 -3.85
CA THR A 138 4.13 0.92 -3.84
C THR A 138 2.98 0.42 -2.94
N PRO A 139 1.73 0.45 -3.39
CA PRO A 139 0.55 0.21 -2.55
C PRO A 139 0.50 -1.16 -1.87
N ALA A 140 1.20 -2.15 -2.43
CA ALA A 140 1.24 -3.50 -1.86
C ALA A 140 2.20 -3.66 -0.68
N HIS A 141 3.11 -2.70 -0.42
CA HIS A 141 4.23 -2.89 0.49
C HIS A 141 4.48 -1.72 1.45
N ASP A 142 3.60 -0.72 1.47
CA ASP A 142 3.64 0.40 2.40
C ASP A 142 2.22 0.87 2.73
N PHE A 143 1.93 1.11 4.02
CA PHE A 143 0.60 1.50 4.47
C PHE A 143 0.17 2.88 3.96
N ASN A 144 1.10 3.83 3.91
CA ASN A 144 0.81 5.18 3.40
C ASN A 144 0.60 5.13 1.87
N ASP A 145 1.46 4.40 1.16
CA ASP A 145 1.34 4.21 -0.28
C ASP A 145 0.04 3.46 -0.64
N TYR A 146 -0.44 2.56 0.23
CA TYR A 146 -1.72 1.89 0.06
C TYR A 146 -2.89 2.89 0.05
N GLU A 147 -2.90 3.87 0.97
CA GLU A 147 -3.93 4.90 1.00
C GLU A 147 -3.84 5.84 -0.22
N VAL A 148 -2.62 6.20 -0.65
CA VAL A 148 -2.40 6.92 -1.93
C VAL A 148 -2.94 6.11 -3.10
N GLY A 149 -2.61 4.82 -3.14
CA GLY A 149 -3.08 3.90 -4.18
C GLY A 149 -4.58 3.80 -4.25
N LYS A 150 -5.25 3.70 -3.11
CA LYS A 150 -6.71 3.60 -3.00
C LYS A 150 -7.42 4.85 -3.54
N ARG A 151 -7.00 6.06 -3.12
CA ARG A 151 -7.65 7.31 -3.58
C ARG A 151 -7.36 7.62 -5.05
N ASN A 152 -6.20 7.20 -5.56
CA ASN A 152 -5.80 7.37 -6.96
C ASN A 152 -6.16 6.16 -7.84
N LYS A 153 -6.81 5.12 -7.28
CA LYS A 153 -7.21 3.88 -7.99
C LYS A 153 -6.03 3.18 -8.68
N LEU A 154 -4.87 3.17 -8.01
CA LEU A 154 -3.69 2.50 -8.52
C LEU A 154 -3.80 0.98 -8.35
N GLU A 155 -3.05 0.26 -9.15
CA GLU A 155 -2.91 -1.19 -9.01
C GLU A 155 -2.18 -1.55 -7.71
N ILE A 156 -2.57 -2.65 -7.07
CA ILE A 156 -1.90 -3.22 -5.91
C ILE A 156 -1.12 -4.44 -6.39
N LEU A 157 0.16 -4.23 -6.69
CA LEU A 157 1.05 -5.25 -7.23
C LEU A 157 1.94 -5.81 -6.11
N ASN A 158 1.63 -7.02 -5.66
CA ASN A 158 2.46 -7.72 -4.69
C ASN A 158 3.65 -8.40 -5.40
N ILE A 159 4.87 -8.01 -5.01
CA ILE A 159 6.12 -8.53 -5.55
C ILE A 159 6.84 -9.47 -4.59
N PHE A 160 6.28 -9.76 -3.42
CA PHE A 160 6.87 -10.69 -2.46
C PHE A 160 6.07 -11.98 -2.35
N SER A 161 6.76 -13.10 -2.23
CA SER A 161 6.23 -14.39 -1.84
C SER A 161 6.01 -14.46 -0.33
N GLU A 162 5.35 -15.52 0.15
CA GLU A 162 5.06 -15.71 1.57
C GLU A 162 6.32 -15.78 2.46
N ASP A 163 7.46 -16.18 1.90
CA ASP A 163 8.76 -16.22 2.59
C ASP A 163 9.60 -14.94 2.40
N GLY A 164 8.99 -13.88 1.87
CA GLY A 164 9.60 -12.56 1.73
C GLY A 164 10.62 -12.42 0.59
N LYS A 165 10.68 -13.37 -0.32
CA LYS A 165 11.50 -13.28 -1.54
C LYS A 165 10.73 -12.57 -2.65
N ILE A 166 11.45 -12.00 -3.62
CA ILE A 166 10.83 -11.45 -4.83
C ILE A 166 10.17 -12.60 -5.60
N ASN A 167 8.92 -12.41 -5.99
CA ASN A 167 8.14 -13.36 -6.78
C ASN A 167 8.29 -13.11 -8.30
N GLU A 168 7.50 -13.78 -9.12
CA GLU A 168 7.54 -13.71 -10.59
C GLU A 168 6.76 -12.53 -11.20
N ASN A 169 6.12 -11.68 -10.36
CA ASN A 169 5.29 -10.55 -10.84
C ASN A 169 6.12 -9.33 -11.25
#